data_eaf313cfb0ce9647f96f8b08686cb657
#
_entry.id   eaf313cfb0ce9647f96f8b08686cb657
#
_cell.length_a   1.000
_cell.length_b   1.000
_cell.length_c   1.000
_cell.angle_alpha   90.00
_cell.angle_beta   90.00
_cell.angle_gamma   90.00
#
_symmetry.space_group_name_H-M   'P 1'
#
loop_
_entity.id
_entity.type
_entity.pdbx_description
1 polymer ?
#
loop_
_entity_poly.entity_id
_entity_poly.type
_entity_poly.pdbx_seq_one_letter_code
_entity_poly.pdbx_strand_id
1 'polypeptide(L)'
;MSVILIGGSQRSGTSTTQQLLCQLPDANPYLYEASFLRMQVACYADALASFDGNHASYFGDVQQLRNFQAGVVSAFLANTAKVHGDCGHLILKEPHLTMYWPHLYELLPSAWFLMMIRDPRDVIASMIRVGEKHREAGQDHEFANRNILQLCEHFVSFYRPAFEVEDEGFRDRLAVIHYENVVTDPKTALEHVTGFTGIPFDSIDPGVDPQLGVVNQDVISASNHFSPWSTEVYGKKVTSSRIGKYREVLTQEETRLVEEYCADFFEWFGYSQNAA
;
A
#
# COMPACT_ATOMS: atom_id res chain seq x y z
N MET A 1 -6.75 17.13 11.52
CA MET A 1 -5.75 16.22 10.92
C MET A 1 -6.46 15.22 10.03
N SER A 2 -6.07 15.14 8.78
CA SER A 2 -6.59 14.13 7.84
C SER A 2 -5.64 12.93 7.82
N VAL A 3 -6.18 11.73 7.66
CA VAL A 3 -5.39 10.50 7.54
C VAL A 3 -5.60 9.89 6.16
N ILE A 4 -4.51 9.67 5.43
CA ILE A 4 -4.48 9.07 4.11
C ILE A 4 -3.68 7.77 4.22
N LEU A 5 -4.31 6.66 3.85
CA LEU A 5 -3.74 5.32 3.91
C LEU A 5 -3.50 4.82 2.49
N ILE A 6 -2.26 4.56 2.16
CA ILE A 6 -1.87 4.02 0.86
C ILE A 6 -1.63 2.52 1.02
N GLY A 7 -2.38 1.74 0.27
CA GLY A 7 -2.29 0.29 0.26
C GLY A 7 -2.30 -0.30 -1.14
N GLY A 8 -2.53 -1.59 -1.22
CA GLY A 8 -2.41 -2.43 -2.41
C GLY A 8 -1.33 -3.47 -2.23
N SER A 9 -1.14 -4.34 -3.20
CA SER A 9 -0.10 -5.36 -3.12
C SER A 9 1.30 -4.75 -3.00
N GLN A 10 2.20 -5.45 -2.37
CA GLN A 10 3.62 -5.14 -2.47
C GLN A 10 4.01 -5.01 -3.94
N ARG A 11 4.92 -4.10 -4.27
CA ARG A 11 5.40 -3.81 -5.64
C ARG A 11 4.39 -3.10 -6.56
N SER A 12 3.19 -2.75 -6.07
CA SER A 12 2.20 -1.97 -6.83
C SER A 12 2.48 -0.46 -6.92
N GLY A 13 3.57 0.04 -6.29
CA GLY A 13 3.95 1.45 -6.35
C GLY A 13 3.54 2.27 -5.12
N THR A 14 3.12 1.64 -4.03
CA THR A 14 2.71 2.30 -2.79
C THR A 14 3.77 3.27 -2.24
N SER A 15 5.06 2.89 -2.27
CA SER A 15 6.16 3.77 -1.82
C SER A 15 6.37 4.97 -2.73
N THR A 16 6.27 4.81 -4.05
CA THR A 16 6.39 5.90 -5.02
C THR A 16 5.29 6.94 -4.81
N THR A 17 4.06 6.46 -4.61
CA THR A 17 2.91 7.33 -4.36
C THR A 17 3.03 8.03 -3.01
N GLN A 18 3.44 7.34 -1.94
CA GLN A 18 3.68 7.98 -0.66
C GLN A 18 4.74 9.08 -0.75
N GLN A 19 5.88 8.80 -1.40
CA GLN A 19 6.94 9.79 -1.59
C GLN A 19 6.44 11.03 -2.34
N LEU A 20 5.58 10.84 -3.33
CA LEU A 20 4.98 11.94 -4.07
C LEU A 20 4.05 12.77 -3.18
N LEU A 21 3.09 12.13 -2.50
CA LEU A 21 2.09 12.82 -1.69
C LEU A 21 2.68 13.50 -0.44
N CYS A 22 3.73 12.90 0.15
CA CYS A 22 4.44 13.50 1.30
C CYS A 22 5.25 14.76 0.95
N GLN A 23 5.25 15.22 -0.31
CA GLN A 23 5.80 16.54 -0.67
C GLN A 23 4.85 17.70 -0.33
N LEU A 24 3.60 17.40 0.05
CA LEU A 24 2.67 18.43 0.52
C LEU A 24 3.23 19.10 1.80
N PRO A 25 3.31 20.44 1.88
CA PRO A 25 4.01 21.15 2.96
C PRO A 25 3.51 20.84 4.38
N ASP A 26 2.21 20.55 4.55
CA ASP A 26 1.58 20.22 5.84
C ASP A 26 1.41 18.72 6.07
N ALA A 27 2.14 17.90 5.31
CA ALA A 27 2.16 16.44 5.49
C ALA A 27 3.40 15.98 6.29
N ASN A 28 3.29 14.77 6.84
CA ASN A 28 4.47 14.09 7.39
C ASN A 28 5.52 13.85 6.30
N PRO A 29 6.81 13.79 6.63
CA PRO A 29 7.83 13.34 5.69
C PRO A 29 7.57 11.88 5.28
N TYR A 30 8.23 11.42 4.22
CA TYR A 30 8.18 10.00 3.87
C TYR A 30 8.57 9.12 5.07
N LEU A 31 7.69 8.19 5.42
CA LEU A 31 7.90 7.22 6.49
C LEU A 31 7.97 5.80 5.93
N TYR A 32 8.62 4.90 6.68
CA TYR A 32 8.53 3.47 6.39
C TYR A 32 7.10 2.94 6.56
N GLU A 33 6.94 1.66 6.34
CA GLU A 33 5.67 0.96 6.50
C GLU A 33 5.09 1.13 7.92
N ALA A 34 3.81 1.47 7.98
CA ALA A 34 3.08 1.65 9.24
C ALA A 34 2.76 0.30 9.91
N SER A 35 3.78 -0.55 10.07
CA SER A 35 3.66 -1.92 10.56
C SER A 35 3.06 -1.99 11.97
N PHE A 36 3.34 -0.99 12.82
CA PHE A 36 2.69 -0.92 14.13
C PHE A 36 1.17 -0.75 14.00
N LEU A 37 0.70 0.13 13.12
CA LEU A 37 -0.74 0.30 12.86
C LEU A 37 -1.36 -1.01 12.35
N ARG A 38 -0.68 -1.70 11.42
CA ARG A 38 -1.12 -3.01 10.92
C ARG A 38 -1.28 -4.02 12.07
N MET A 39 -0.30 -4.13 12.96
CA MET A 39 -0.38 -5.03 14.12
C MET A 39 -1.58 -4.71 15.01
N GLN A 40 -1.88 -3.43 15.23
CA GLN A 40 -3.03 -3.02 16.05
C GLN A 40 -4.36 -3.42 15.40
N VAL A 41 -4.49 -3.25 14.08
CA VAL A 41 -5.71 -3.61 13.35
C VAL A 41 -5.86 -5.13 13.22
N ALA A 42 -4.77 -5.86 12.99
CA ALA A 42 -4.77 -7.32 12.99
C ALA A 42 -5.19 -7.88 14.36
N CYS A 43 -4.67 -7.32 15.46
CA CYS A 43 -5.10 -7.69 16.82
C CYS A 43 -6.61 -7.48 17.02
N TYR A 44 -7.17 -6.39 16.49
CA TYR A 44 -8.61 -6.13 16.54
C TYR A 44 -9.40 -7.17 15.74
N ALA A 45 -8.96 -7.49 14.53
CA ALA A 45 -9.59 -8.50 13.68
C ALA A 45 -9.59 -9.89 14.35
N ASP A 46 -8.46 -10.29 14.94
CA ASP A 46 -8.32 -11.55 15.67
C ASP A 46 -9.22 -11.58 16.93
N ALA A 47 -9.29 -10.46 17.64
CA ALA A 47 -10.16 -10.32 18.81
C ALA A 47 -11.66 -10.38 18.44
N LEU A 48 -12.07 -9.83 17.31
CA LEU A 48 -13.43 -9.96 16.80
C LEU A 48 -13.77 -11.42 16.45
N ALA A 49 -12.87 -12.10 15.74
CA ALA A 49 -13.08 -13.47 15.32
C ALA A 49 -13.24 -14.46 16.49
N SER A 50 -12.71 -14.13 17.66
CA SER A 50 -12.78 -14.96 18.87
C SER A 50 -13.49 -14.29 20.05
N PHE A 51 -14.34 -13.30 19.80
CA PHE A 51 -14.89 -12.41 20.82
C PHE A 51 -15.63 -13.14 21.93
N ASP A 52 -16.63 -13.95 21.57
CA ASP A 52 -17.51 -14.64 22.54
C ASP A 52 -16.76 -15.62 23.45
N GLY A 53 -15.76 -16.30 22.90
CA GLY A 53 -14.97 -17.30 23.63
C GLY A 53 -13.90 -16.72 24.54
N ASN A 54 -13.31 -15.58 24.16
CA ASN A 54 -12.08 -15.10 24.81
C ASN A 54 -12.15 -13.66 25.33
N HIS A 55 -12.94 -12.79 24.72
CA HIS A 55 -12.84 -11.34 24.97
C HIS A 55 -14.07 -10.70 25.59
N ALA A 56 -15.24 -11.34 25.52
CA ALA A 56 -16.49 -10.81 26.07
C ALA A 56 -16.40 -10.50 27.57
N SER A 57 -15.65 -11.29 28.34
CA SER A 57 -15.46 -11.07 29.80
C SER A 57 -14.63 -9.82 30.14
N TYR A 58 -13.82 -9.31 29.17
CA TYR A 58 -12.99 -8.13 29.33
C TYR A 58 -13.63 -6.86 28.80
N PHE A 59 -14.41 -6.98 27.71
CA PHE A 59 -14.98 -5.82 27.01
C PHE A 59 -16.50 -5.71 27.16
N GLY A 60 -17.20 -6.78 27.58
CA GLY A 60 -18.64 -6.82 27.69
C GLY A 60 -19.35 -7.02 26.35
N ASP A 61 -19.10 -6.16 25.36
CA ASP A 61 -19.63 -6.28 24.00
C ASP A 61 -18.61 -5.84 22.92
N VAL A 62 -18.92 -6.16 21.68
CA VAL A 62 -18.06 -5.84 20.51
C VAL A 62 -17.88 -4.32 20.35
N GLN A 63 -18.88 -3.51 20.69
CA GLN A 63 -18.78 -2.05 20.59
C GLN A 63 -17.74 -1.48 21.56
N GLN A 64 -17.63 -2.04 22.75
CA GLN A 64 -16.61 -1.63 23.74
C GLN A 64 -15.20 -2.00 23.25
N LEU A 65 -15.03 -3.20 22.67
CA LEU A 65 -13.77 -3.60 22.03
C LEU A 65 -13.41 -2.62 20.89
N ARG A 66 -14.38 -2.31 20.01
CA ARG A 66 -14.19 -1.34 18.91
C ARG A 66 -13.77 0.03 19.44
N ASN A 67 -14.45 0.56 20.43
CA ASN A 67 -14.15 1.87 21.03
C ASN A 67 -12.75 1.90 21.65
N PHE A 68 -12.37 0.84 22.36
CA PHE A 68 -11.05 0.70 22.94
C PHE A 68 -9.97 0.72 21.85
N GLN A 69 -10.13 -0.12 20.82
CA GLN A 69 -9.14 -0.23 19.76
C GLN A 69 -9.07 1.04 18.90
N ALA A 70 -10.20 1.71 18.64
CA ALA A 70 -10.22 3.02 17.99
C ALA A 70 -9.42 4.07 18.78
N GLY A 71 -9.48 4.03 20.11
CA GLY A 71 -8.65 4.85 21.00
C GLY A 71 -7.16 4.58 20.82
N VAL A 72 -6.76 3.31 20.74
CA VAL A 72 -5.35 2.91 20.51
C VAL A 72 -4.85 3.41 19.15
N VAL A 73 -5.64 3.19 18.08
CA VAL A 73 -5.33 3.68 16.75
C VAL A 73 -5.20 5.21 16.71
N SER A 74 -6.16 5.90 17.32
CA SER A 74 -6.17 7.38 17.40
C SER A 74 -4.95 7.91 18.16
N ALA A 75 -4.57 7.28 19.26
CA ALA A 75 -3.38 7.65 20.05
C ALA A 75 -2.09 7.46 19.24
N PHE A 76 -1.97 6.36 18.47
CA PHE A 76 -0.84 6.14 17.57
C PHE A 76 -0.75 7.24 16.51
N LEU A 77 -1.86 7.56 15.84
CA LEU A 77 -1.89 8.59 14.79
C LEU A 77 -1.56 9.98 15.34
N ALA A 78 -2.13 10.35 16.50
CA ALA A 78 -1.84 11.61 17.17
C ALA A 78 -0.36 11.71 17.57
N ASN A 79 0.22 10.62 18.10
CA ASN A 79 1.65 10.58 18.43
C ASN A 79 2.51 10.73 17.17
N THR A 80 2.15 10.05 16.08
CA THR A 80 2.89 10.16 14.81
C THR A 80 2.87 11.60 14.29
N ALA A 81 1.71 12.26 14.27
CA ALA A 81 1.61 13.66 13.86
C ALA A 81 2.48 14.57 14.73
N LYS A 82 2.44 14.39 16.05
CA LYS A 82 3.25 15.17 17.00
C LYS A 82 4.75 15.01 16.77
N VAL A 83 5.22 13.78 16.51
CA VAL A 83 6.64 13.50 16.20
C VAL A 83 7.09 14.25 14.96
N HIS A 84 6.18 14.51 14.03
CA HIS A 84 6.46 15.21 12.77
C HIS A 84 5.94 16.65 12.74
N GLY A 85 5.94 17.35 13.89
CA GLY A 85 5.67 18.78 13.98
C GLY A 85 4.19 19.15 13.97
N ASP A 86 3.31 18.28 14.45
CA ASP A 86 1.85 18.44 14.46
C ASP A 86 1.26 18.65 13.05
N CYS A 87 1.78 17.91 12.07
CA CYS A 87 1.35 18.00 10.68
C CYS A 87 -0.18 17.81 10.53
N GLY A 88 -0.77 18.54 9.59
CA GLY A 88 -2.22 18.52 9.32
C GLY A 88 -2.67 17.29 8.54
N HIS A 89 -1.74 16.62 7.84
CA HIS A 89 -2.01 15.44 7.02
C HIS A 89 -1.04 14.31 7.34
N LEU A 90 -1.58 13.15 7.75
CA LEU A 90 -0.82 11.91 7.88
C LEU A 90 -1.01 11.04 6.65
N ILE A 91 0.08 10.81 5.91
CA ILE A 91 0.13 9.99 4.71
C ILE A 91 0.96 8.75 5.04
N LEU A 92 0.27 7.66 5.33
CA LEU A 92 0.87 6.42 5.79
C LEU A 92 0.73 5.32 4.73
N LYS A 93 1.70 4.43 4.67
CA LYS A 93 1.73 3.32 3.73
C LYS A 93 2.04 2.01 4.47
N GLU A 94 1.24 0.98 4.20
CA GLU A 94 1.51 -0.38 4.62
C GLU A 94 0.75 -1.36 3.71
N PRO A 95 1.43 -2.08 2.80
CA PRO A 95 0.77 -3.00 1.89
C PRO A 95 -0.09 -4.05 2.60
N HIS A 96 0.43 -4.74 3.61
CA HIS A 96 -0.29 -5.78 4.33
C HIS A 96 -1.49 -5.24 5.14
N LEU A 97 -1.52 -3.96 5.49
CA LEU A 97 -2.67 -3.34 6.14
C LEU A 97 -3.89 -3.31 5.21
N THR A 98 -3.68 -3.35 3.88
CA THR A 98 -4.76 -3.36 2.89
C THR A 98 -5.75 -4.50 3.14
N MET A 99 -5.26 -5.66 3.55
CA MET A 99 -6.09 -6.83 3.89
C MET A 99 -7.01 -6.60 5.10
N TYR A 100 -6.73 -5.58 5.91
CA TYR A 100 -7.48 -5.23 7.11
C TYR A 100 -8.24 -3.90 6.97
N TRP A 101 -8.31 -3.32 5.78
CA TRP A 101 -8.98 -2.03 5.58
C TRP A 101 -10.45 -2.00 6.01
N PRO A 102 -11.26 -3.05 5.82
CA PRO A 102 -12.60 -3.08 6.39
C PRO A 102 -12.62 -2.86 7.90
N HIS A 103 -11.74 -3.55 8.63
CA HIS A 103 -11.61 -3.38 10.09
C HIS A 103 -11.03 -2.01 10.47
N LEU A 104 -10.07 -1.52 9.70
CA LEU A 104 -9.52 -0.19 9.95
C LEU A 104 -10.55 0.91 9.72
N TYR A 105 -11.42 0.77 8.72
CA TYR A 105 -12.54 1.70 8.50
C TYR A 105 -13.51 1.71 9.70
N GLU A 106 -13.81 0.56 10.30
CA GLU A 106 -14.60 0.51 11.54
C GLU A 106 -13.98 1.31 12.70
N LEU A 107 -12.64 1.34 12.77
CA LEU A 107 -11.90 2.04 13.82
C LEU A 107 -11.65 3.52 13.48
N LEU A 108 -11.59 3.86 12.20
CA LEU A 108 -11.22 5.17 11.68
C LEU A 108 -12.03 5.54 10.43
N PRO A 109 -13.35 5.75 10.53
CA PRO A 109 -14.23 5.96 9.38
C PRO A 109 -13.96 7.28 8.62
N SER A 110 -13.17 8.19 9.19
CA SER A 110 -12.78 9.45 8.55
C SER A 110 -11.52 9.36 7.69
N ALA A 111 -10.82 8.22 7.69
CA ALA A 111 -9.63 8.04 6.87
C ALA A 111 -9.97 7.95 5.38
N TRP A 112 -9.01 8.36 4.53
CA TRP A 112 -9.03 8.14 3.10
C TRP A 112 -8.15 6.93 2.75
N PHE A 113 -8.65 6.06 1.88
CA PHE A 113 -7.97 4.85 1.45
C PHE A 113 -7.62 4.97 -0.03
N LEU A 114 -6.33 5.03 -0.36
CA LEU A 114 -5.84 5.07 -1.72
C LEU A 114 -5.28 3.70 -2.10
N MET A 115 -6.05 2.93 -2.86
CA MET A 115 -5.67 1.60 -3.30
C MET A 115 -4.85 1.67 -4.58
N MET A 116 -3.56 1.38 -4.43
CA MET A 116 -2.65 1.29 -5.56
C MET A 116 -2.87 -0.01 -6.31
N ILE A 117 -3.18 0.10 -7.60
CA ILE A 117 -3.19 -1.03 -8.52
C ILE A 117 -2.10 -0.86 -9.58
N ARG A 118 -1.65 -1.97 -10.11
CA ARG A 118 -0.63 -2.03 -11.15
C ARG A 118 -0.81 -3.29 -11.98
N ASP A 119 -0.34 -3.29 -13.23
CA ASP A 119 -0.33 -4.48 -14.08
C ASP A 119 0.21 -5.69 -13.31
N PRO A 120 -0.61 -6.74 -13.10
CA PRO A 120 -0.21 -7.93 -12.34
C PRO A 120 1.09 -8.55 -12.83
N ARG A 121 1.34 -8.54 -14.15
CA ARG A 121 2.56 -9.08 -14.75
C ARG A 121 3.81 -8.34 -14.25
N ASP A 122 3.74 -7.01 -14.19
CA ASP A 122 4.85 -6.19 -13.67
C ASP A 122 5.04 -6.37 -12.15
N VAL A 123 3.96 -6.58 -11.40
CA VAL A 123 4.03 -6.86 -9.96
C VAL A 123 4.69 -8.20 -9.71
N ILE A 124 4.22 -9.27 -10.36
CA ILE A 124 4.78 -10.63 -10.24
C ILE A 124 6.25 -10.65 -10.66
N ALA A 125 6.59 -10.03 -11.79
CA ALA A 125 7.98 -9.91 -12.23
C ALA A 125 8.86 -9.17 -11.20
N SER A 126 8.32 -8.15 -10.55
CA SER A 126 9.02 -7.42 -9.48
C SER A 126 9.18 -8.27 -8.21
N MET A 127 8.20 -9.09 -7.84
CA MET A 127 8.28 -10.04 -6.72
C MET A 127 9.36 -11.09 -6.98
N ILE A 128 9.43 -11.66 -8.19
CA ILE A 128 10.47 -12.61 -8.60
C ILE A 128 11.86 -12.00 -8.42
N ARG A 129 12.07 -10.76 -8.89
CA ARG A 129 13.36 -10.07 -8.71
C ARG A 129 13.73 -9.85 -7.24
N VAL A 130 12.75 -9.60 -6.37
CA VAL A 130 12.96 -9.53 -4.92
C VAL A 130 13.38 -10.90 -4.38
N GLY A 131 12.68 -11.96 -4.78
CA GLY A 131 13.01 -13.34 -4.40
C GLY A 131 14.42 -13.77 -4.84
N GLU A 132 14.84 -13.37 -6.05
CA GLU A 132 16.20 -13.60 -6.56
C GLU A 132 17.25 -12.94 -5.67
N LYS A 133 17.04 -11.68 -5.28
CA LYS A 133 17.95 -10.96 -4.38
C LYS A 133 18.03 -11.60 -2.99
N HIS A 134 16.91 -12.08 -2.45
CA HIS A 134 16.91 -12.83 -1.17
C HIS A 134 17.72 -14.09 -1.28
N ARG A 135 17.56 -14.86 -2.37
CA ARG A 135 18.32 -16.08 -2.63
C ARG A 135 19.82 -15.80 -2.77
N GLU A 136 20.20 -14.74 -3.49
CA GLU A 136 21.59 -14.29 -3.62
C GLU A 136 22.20 -13.88 -2.27
N ALA A 137 21.38 -13.33 -1.37
CA ALA A 137 21.78 -12.99 0.00
C ALA A 137 21.78 -14.19 0.97
N GLY A 138 21.44 -15.41 0.49
CA GLY A 138 21.33 -16.61 1.33
C GLY A 138 20.16 -16.57 2.31
N GLN A 139 19.13 -15.78 2.01
CA GLN A 139 17.92 -15.62 2.83
C GLN A 139 16.78 -16.42 2.24
N ASP A 140 16.02 -17.12 3.10
CA ASP A 140 14.77 -17.75 2.69
C ASP A 140 13.67 -16.70 2.56
N HIS A 141 12.89 -16.78 1.47
CA HIS A 141 11.76 -15.90 1.20
C HIS A 141 10.76 -16.56 0.26
N GLU A 142 9.47 -16.37 0.48
CA GLU A 142 8.40 -17.00 -0.32
C GLU A 142 8.52 -16.68 -1.82
N PHE A 143 8.98 -15.48 -2.20
CA PHE A 143 9.17 -15.09 -3.60
C PHE A 143 10.36 -15.77 -4.27
N ALA A 144 11.28 -16.37 -3.51
CA ALA A 144 12.46 -17.06 -4.04
C ALA A 144 12.11 -18.37 -4.78
N ASN A 145 10.94 -18.94 -4.51
CA ASN A 145 10.50 -20.20 -5.11
C ASN A 145 10.02 -20.06 -6.56
N ARG A 146 9.80 -18.85 -7.06
CA ARG A 146 9.29 -18.54 -8.41
C ARG A 146 8.01 -19.32 -8.76
N ASN A 147 7.15 -19.57 -7.79
CA ASN A 147 5.86 -20.21 -8.02
C ASN A 147 4.84 -19.15 -8.47
N ILE A 148 4.55 -19.10 -9.77
CA ILE A 148 3.71 -18.05 -10.38
C ILE A 148 2.31 -18.04 -9.77
N LEU A 149 1.68 -19.21 -9.58
CA LEU A 149 0.32 -19.28 -9.01
C LEU A 149 0.29 -18.79 -7.56
N GLN A 150 1.29 -19.15 -6.77
CA GLN A 150 1.40 -18.66 -5.39
C GLN A 150 1.62 -17.13 -5.34
N LEU A 151 2.43 -16.59 -6.26
CA LEU A 151 2.65 -15.14 -6.36
C LEU A 151 1.38 -14.41 -6.79
N CYS A 152 0.60 -14.98 -7.71
CA CYS A 152 -0.70 -14.43 -8.12
C CYS A 152 -1.71 -14.47 -6.96
N GLU A 153 -1.81 -15.58 -6.22
CA GLU A 153 -2.66 -15.67 -5.03
C GLU A 153 -2.27 -14.63 -3.98
N HIS A 154 -0.97 -14.54 -3.70
CA HIS A 154 -0.44 -13.50 -2.81
C HIS A 154 -0.84 -12.10 -3.29
N PHE A 155 -0.68 -11.78 -4.58
CA PHE A 155 -1.07 -10.51 -5.16
C PHE A 155 -2.56 -10.22 -4.98
N VAL A 156 -3.45 -11.14 -5.35
CA VAL A 156 -4.91 -10.95 -5.30
C VAL A 156 -5.40 -10.82 -3.86
N SER A 157 -4.78 -11.52 -2.90
CA SER A 157 -5.18 -11.51 -1.49
C SER A 157 -5.19 -10.12 -0.85
N PHE A 158 -4.38 -9.18 -1.36
CA PHE A 158 -4.36 -7.80 -0.86
C PHE A 158 -5.63 -7.02 -1.20
N TYR A 159 -6.28 -7.35 -2.30
CA TYR A 159 -7.40 -6.56 -2.82
C TYR A 159 -8.76 -7.12 -2.41
N ARG A 160 -8.87 -8.44 -2.33
CA ARG A 160 -10.13 -9.15 -2.07
C ARG A 160 -10.92 -8.59 -0.89
N PRO A 161 -10.36 -8.41 0.33
CA PRO A 161 -11.15 -7.95 1.47
C PRO A 161 -11.81 -6.57 1.27
N ALA A 162 -11.13 -5.65 0.59
CA ALA A 162 -11.66 -4.31 0.36
C ALA A 162 -12.78 -4.28 -0.69
N PHE A 163 -12.75 -5.20 -1.68
CA PHE A 163 -13.79 -5.29 -2.71
C PHE A 163 -15.01 -6.13 -2.29
N GLU A 164 -14.86 -6.99 -1.29
CA GLU A 164 -15.95 -7.78 -0.71
C GLU A 164 -16.83 -6.96 0.25
N VAL A 165 -16.41 -5.76 0.66
CA VAL A 165 -17.19 -4.88 1.53
C VAL A 165 -18.31 -4.20 0.76
N GLU A 166 -19.54 -4.34 1.26
CA GLU A 166 -20.73 -3.70 0.68
C GLU A 166 -21.06 -2.33 1.32
N ASP A 167 -20.29 -1.90 2.36
CA ASP A 167 -20.51 -0.63 3.05
C ASP A 167 -20.25 0.56 2.13
N GLU A 168 -21.28 1.33 1.83
CA GLU A 168 -21.22 2.51 0.96
C GLU A 168 -20.28 3.58 1.55
N GLY A 169 -20.28 3.77 2.87
CA GLY A 169 -19.42 4.75 3.53
C GLY A 169 -17.94 4.40 3.38
N PHE A 170 -17.59 3.11 3.38
CA PHE A 170 -16.24 2.67 3.07
C PHE A 170 -15.89 2.93 1.60
N ARG A 171 -16.80 2.62 0.68
CA ARG A 171 -16.60 2.85 -0.76
C ARG A 171 -16.41 4.32 -1.09
N ASP A 172 -17.14 5.22 -0.42
CA ASP A 172 -16.99 6.68 -0.55
C ASP A 172 -15.63 7.19 -0.06
N ARG A 173 -14.89 6.38 0.70
CA ARG A 173 -13.55 6.67 1.22
C ARG A 173 -12.43 5.92 0.52
N LEU A 174 -12.75 5.08 -0.47
CA LEU A 174 -11.80 4.24 -1.20
C LEU A 174 -11.64 4.76 -2.63
N ALA A 175 -10.45 5.22 -2.99
CA ALA A 175 -10.08 5.51 -4.37
C ALA A 175 -9.09 4.48 -4.91
N VAL A 176 -9.30 4.08 -6.16
CA VAL A 176 -8.38 3.21 -6.90
C VAL A 176 -7.43 4.08 -7.74
N ILE A 177 -6.14 3.88 -7.55
CA ILE A 177 -5.09 4.67 -8.21
C ILE A 177 -4.19 3.73 -9.03
N HIS A 178 -4.17 3.92 -10.34
CA HIS A 178 -3.27 3.18 -11.23
C HIS A 178 -1.83 3.68 -11.10
N TYR A 179 -0.89 2.77 -10.81
CA TYR A 179 0.53 3.07 -10.77
C TYR A 179 1.02 3.73 -12.06
N GLU A 180 0.54 3.21 -13.19
CA GLU A 180 0.90 3.69 -14.51
C GLU A 180 0.57 5.17 -14.67
N ASN A 181 -0.62 5.61 -14.21
CA ASN A 181 -1.01 7.03 -14.25
C ASN A 181 -0.10 7.88 -13.37
N VAL A 182 0.22 7.40 -12.15
CA VAL A 182 1.12 8.15 -11.24
C VAL A 182 2.49 8.39 -11.88
N VAL A 183 3.01 7.48 -12.71
CA VAL A 183 4.37 7.60 -13.26
C VAL A 183 4.42 8.14 -14.69
N THR A 184 3.31 8.13 -15.44
CA THR A 184 3.26 8.69 -16.82
C THR A 184 2.64 10.08 -16.86
N ASP A 185 1.67 10.34 -16.00
CA ASP A 185 1.00 11.64 -15.86
C ASP A 185 0.73 11.95 -14.37
N PRO A 186 1.79 12.19 -13.59
CA PRO A 186 1.66 12.42 -12.15
C PRO A 186 0.81 13.65 -11.80
N LYS A 187 0.72 14.63 -12.70
CA LYS A 187 -0.09 15.81 -12.48
C LYS A 187 -1.59 15.46 -12.46
N THR A 188 -2.07 14.77 -13.49
CA THR A 188 -3.47 14.31 -13.53
C THR A 188 -3.76 13.33 -12.38
N ALA A 189 -2.80 12.49 -11.99
CA ALA A 189 -2.95 11.61 -10.82
C ALA A 189 -3.12 12.41 -9.51
N LEU A 190 -2.37 13.49 -9.31
CA LEU A 190 -2.50 14.38 -8.16
C LEU A 190 -3.84 15.14 -8.18
N GLU A 191 -4.28 15.64 -9.33
CA GLU A 191 -5.60 16.28 -9.50
C GLU A 191 -6.73 15.31 -9.12
N HIS A 192 -6.61 14.03 -9.51
CA HIS A 192 -7.58 13.00 -9.14
C HIS A 192 -7.62 12.77 -7.62
N VAL A 193 -6.46 12.65 -6.96
CA VAL A 193 -6.39 12.49 -5.49
C VAL A 193 -6.92 13.74 -4.78
N THR A 194 -6.63 14.95 -5.30
CA THR A 194 -7.18 16.21 -4.79
C THR A 194 -8.70 16.23 -4.86
N GLY A 195 -9.27 15.89 -6.03
CA GLY A 195 -10.73 15.86 -6.23
C GLY A 195 -11.43 14.86 -5.31
N PHE A 196 -10.78 13.73 -5.01
CA PHE A 196 -11.31 12.70 -4.13
C PHE A 196 -11.22 13.08 -2.65
N THR A 197 -10.09 13.61 -2.19
CA THR A 197 -9.84 13.86 -0.77
C THR A 197 -10.18 15.28 -0.32
N GLY A 198 -10.26 16.23 -1.25
CA GLY A 198 -10.35 17.66 -0.97
C GLY A 198 -9.03 18.28 -0.44
N ILE A 199 -7.93 17.52 -0.43
CA ILE A 199 -6.61 17.97 0.02
C ILE A 199 -5.80 18.42 -1.20
N PRO A 200 -5.11 19.58 -1.18
CA PRO A 200 -4.54 20.21 -2.38
C PRO A 200 -3.23 19.55 -2.86
N PHE A 201 -3.28 18.26 -3.18
CA PHE A 201 -2.14 17.51 -3.73
C PHE A 201 -1.74 17.98 -5.13
N ASP A 202 -2.66 18.61 -5.86
CA ASP A 202 -2.39 19.26 -7.15
C ASP A 202 -1.42 20.45 -7.06
N SER A 203 -1.14 20.95 -5.84
CA SER A 203 -0.09 21.94 -5.59
C SER A 203 1.33 21.39 -5.61
N ILE A 204 1.50 20.05 -5.60
CA ILE A 204 2.81 19.39 -5.63
C ILE A 204 3.41 19.49 -7.03
N ASP A 205 4.70 19.83 -7.12
CA ASP A 205 5.48 19.73 -8.36
C ASP A 205 6.10 18.32 -8.48
N PRO A 206 5.57 17.45 -9.34
CA PRO A 206 6.08 16.09 -9.48
C PRO A 206 7.46 16.01 -10.18
N GLY A 207 7.95 17.13 -10.71
CA GLY A 207 9.27 17.23 -11.35
C GLY A 207 10.42 17.38 -10.35
N VAL A 208 10.11 17.59 -9.09
CA VAL A 208 11.11 17.74 -8.01
C VAL A 208 11.38 16.37 -7.37
N ASP A 209 12.64 16.09 -7.06
CA ASP A 209 12.99 14.90 -6.28
C ASP A 209 12.39 14.98 -4.87
N PRO A 210 11.75 13.90 -4.37
CA PRO A 210 11.14 13.92 -3.05
C PRO A 210 12.21 14.14 -1.97
N GLN A 211 11.95 15.10 -1.09
CA GLN A 211 12.78 15.31 0.08
C GLN A 211 12.47 14.23 1.12
N LEU A 212 13.36 13.26 1.24
CA LEU A 212 13.26 12.25 2.29
C LEU A 212 13.61 12.91 3.62
N GLY A 213 12.71 12.86 4.59
CA GLY A 213 12.91 13.46 5.91
C GLY A 213 14.18 12.97 6.60
N VAL A 214 14.84 13.87 7.36
CA VAL A 214 16.15 13.63 8.02
C VAL A 214 16.14 12.36 8.89
N VAL A 215 15.03 12.05 9.55
CA VAL A 215 14.89 10.87 10.42
C VAL A 215 15.04 9.54 9.65
N ASN A 216 14.79 9.56 8.34
CA ASN A 216 14.81 8.36 7.50
C ASN A 216 16.05 8.25 6.61
N GLN A 217 16.82 9.33 6.42
CA GLN A 217 17.96 9.32 5.50
C GLN A 217 19.07 8.37 5.95
N ASP A 218 19.38 8.32 7.24
CA ASP A 218 20.44 7.42 7.76
C ASP A 218 20.00 5.97 7.72
N VAL A 219 18.74 5.69 8.07
CA VAL A 219 18.15 4.33 8.01
C VAL A 219 18.01 3.86 6.57
N ILE A 220 17.59 4.74 5.67
CA ILE A 220 17.49 4.49 4.23
C ILE A 220 18.88 4.24 3.64
N SER A 221 19.87 5.07 3.99
CA SER A 221 21.25 4.90 3.53
C SER A 221 21.86 3.60 4.04
N ALA A 222 21.59 3.22 5.29
CA ALA A 222 22.03 1.97 5.86
C ALA A 222 21.31 0.74 5.25
N SER A 223 20.03 0.86 4.90
CA SER A 223 19.23 -0.24 4.32
C SER A 223 19.41 -0.40 2.81
N ASN A 224 19.72 0.68 2.08
CA ASN A 224 19.82 0.66 0.62
C ASN A 224 20.95 -0.21 0.07
N HIS A 225 21.99 -0.49 0.87
CA HIS A 225 23.09 -1.33 0.41
C HIS A 225 22.81 -2.84 0.52
N PHE A 226 21.82 -3.27 1.30
CA PHE A 226 21.60 -4.70 1.57
C PHE A 226 20.13 -5.17 1.58
N SER A 227 19.14 -4.30 1.37
CA SER A 227 17.75 -4.75 1.36
C SER A 227 17.34 -5.28 -0.02
N PRO A 228 16.90 -6.55 -0.13
CA PRO A 228 16.34 -7.10 -1.38
C PRO A 228 15.15 -6.29 -1.91
N TRP A 229 14.44 -5.58 -1.03
CA TRP A 229 13.29 -4.73 -1.35
C TRP A 229 13.65 -3.40 -2.02
N SER A 230 14.91 -2.93 -1.87
CA SER A 230 15.33 -1.64 -2.41
C SER A 230 15.32 -1.63 -3.95
N THR A 231 14.97 -0.48 -4.51
CA THR A 231 14.94 -0.25 -5.95
C THR A 231 15.71 1.01 -6.30
N GLU A 232 16.23 1.07 -7.53
CA GLU A 232 16.98 2.22 -8.06
C GLU A 232 16.16 3.52 -8.16
N VAL A 233 14.82 3.42 -8.11
CA VAL A 233 13.92 4.57 -8.20
C VAL A 233 13.58 5.18 -6.83
N TYR A 234 14.09 4.56 -5.75
CA TYR A 234 13.82 5.02 -4.41
C TYR A 234 14.49 6.38 -4.14
N GLY A 235 13.73 7.35 -3.61
CA GLY A 235 14.24 8.70 -3.36
C GLY A 235 14.47 9.54 -4.63
N LYS A 236 14.01 9.09 -5.79
CA LYS A 236 14.09 9.82 -7.05
C LYS A 236 12.69 10.25 -7.49
N LYS A 237 12.64 11.24 -8.38
CA LYS A 237 11.40 11.64 -9.03
C LYS A 237 10.72 10.46 -9.71
N VAL A 238 9.42 10.53 -9.86
CA VAL A 238 8.62 9.48 -10.51
C VAL A 238 9.10 9.22 -11.93
N THR A 239 9.11 7.93 -12.32
CA THR A 239 9.58 7.50 -13.64
C THR A 239 8.76 6.30 -14.13
N SER A 240 8.42 6.31 -15.42
CA SER A 240 7.71 5.22 -16.09
C SER A 240 8.60 4.02 -16.49
N SER A 241 9.90 4.06 -16.16
CA SER A 241 10.89 3.06 -16.57
C SER A 241 10.60 1.62 -16.08
N ARG A 242 9.62 1.45 -15.22
CA ARG A 242 9.22 0.15 -14.67
C ARG A 242 7.95 -0.44 -15.29
N ILE A 243 7.31 0.27 -16.21
CA ILE A 243 6.15 -0.23 -16.96
C ILE A 243 6.60 -1.24 -18.03
N GLY A 244 5.91 -2.37 -18.10
CA GLY A 244 6.17 -3.42 -19.08
C GLY A 244 7.45 -4.22 -18.86
N LYS A 245 8.11 -4.08 -17.70
CA LYS A 245 9.34 -4.79 -17.36
C LYS A 245 9.16 -6.29 -17.14
N TYR A 246 7.93 -6.75 -17.05
CA TYR A 246 7.64 -8.19 -16.97
C TYR A 246 8.20 -8.95 -18.19
N ARG A 247 8.25 -8.32 -19.38
CA ARG A 247 8.77 -8.93 -20.62
C ARG A 247 10.25 -9.33 -20.53
N GLU A 248 11.00 -8.74 -19.60
CA GLU A 248 12.41 -9.06 -19.36
C GLU A 248 12.58 -10.18 -18.33
N VAL A 249 11.50 -10.56 -17.60
CA VAL A 249 11.56 -11.45 -16.42
C VAL A 249 10.73 -12.70 -16.61
N LEU A 250 9.49 -12.54 -17.11
CA LEU A 250 8.56 -13.63 -17.29
C LEU A 250 8.74 -14.30 -18.65
N THR A 251 8.67 -15.62 -18.69
CA THR A 251 8.51 -16.38 -19.93
C THR A 251 7.09 -16.15 -20.49
N GLN A 252 6.85 -16.55 -21.73
CA GLN A 252 5.51 -16.50 -22.33
C GLN A 252 4.51 -17.36 -21.54
N GLU A 253 4.92 -18.54 -21.08
CA GLU A 253 4.07 -19.41 -20.28
C GLU A 253 3.73 -18.79 -18.92
N GLU A 254 4.73 -18.21 -18.23
CA GLU A 254 4.49 -17.50 -16.97
C GLU A 254 3.57 -16.29 -17.15
N THR A 255 3.73 -15.55 -18.25
CA THR A 255 2.86 -14.42 -18.58
C THR A 255 1.41 -14.89 -18.75
N ARG A 256 1.18 -15.98 -19.49
CA ARG A 256 -0.13 -16.59 -19.68
C ARG A 256 -0.75 -17.03 -18.35
N LEU A 257 0.03 -17.67 -17.48
CA LEU A 257 -0.44 -18.07 -16.14
C LEU A 257 -0.88 -16.89 -15.29
N VAL A 258 -0.14 -15.76 -15.32
CA VAL A 258 -0.53 -14.53 -14.62
C VAL A 258 -1.83 -13.97 -15.21
N GLU A 259 -1.96 -13.92 -16.53
CA GLU A 259 -3.16 -13.41 -17.22
C GLU A 259 -4.40 -14.26 -16.93
N GLU A 260 -4.25 -15.60 -16.88
CA GLU A 260 -5.34 -16.52 -16.55
C GLU A 260 -5.75 -16.40 -15.08
N TYR A 261 -4.78 -16.42 -14.16
CA TYR A 261 -5.09 -16.41 -12.73
C TYR A 261 -5.63 -15.05 -12.24
N CYS A 262 -5.15 -13.96 -12.82
CA CYS A 262 -5.57 -12.61 -12.49
C CYS A 262 -6.63 -12.05 -13.46
N ALA A 263 -7.35 -12.90 -14.22
CA ALA A 263 -8.26 -12.47 -15.28
C ALA A 263 -9.29 -11.43 -14.79
N ASP A 264 -9.93 -11.67 -13.65
CA ASP A 264 -10.89 -10.75 -13.05
C ASP A 264 -10.26 -9.38 -12.74
N PHE A 265 -9.00 -9.37 -12.27
CA PHE A 265 -8.27 -8.13 -11.99
C PHE A 265 -7.98 -7.33 -13.26
N PHE A 266 -7.62 -8.02 -14.34
CA PHE A 266 -7.44 -7.37 -15.65
C PHE A 266 -8.75 -6.73 -16.14
N GLU A 267 -9.86 -7.44 -16.00
CA GLU A 267 -11.18 -6.95 -16.41
C GLU A 267 -11.63 -5.76 -15.55
N TRP A 268 -11.56 -5.89 -14.21
CA TRP A 268 -12.04 -4.84 -13.28
C TRP A 268 -11.28 -3.53 -13.42
N PHE A 269 -9.98 -3.60 -13.73
CA PHE A 269 -9.12 -2.42 -13.76
C PHE A 269 -8.65 -2.03 -15.16
N GLY A 270 -9.22 -2.63 -16.20
CA GLY A 270 -9.00 -2.23 -17.59
C GLY A 270 -7.59 -2.49 -18.12
N TYR A 271 -6.88 -3.47 -17.57
CA TYR A 271 -5.60 -3.89 -18.13
C TYR A 271 -5.82 -4.81 -19.34
N SER A 272 -5.09 -4.55 -20.44
CA SER A 272 -5.19 -5.40 -21.61
C SER A 272 -4.38 -6.69 -21.42
N GLN A 273 -5.03 -7.84 -21.63
CA GLN A 273 -4.34 -9.11 -21.80
C GLN A 273 -3.63 -9.11 -23.16
N ASN A 274 -2.43 -9.70 -23.25
CA ASN A 274 -1.81 -9.89 -24.54
C ASN A 274 -2.67 -10.91 -25.30
N ALA A 275 -3.34 -10.48 -26.36
CA ALA A 275 -3.91 -11.43 -27.29
C ALA A 275 -2.78 -12.35 -27.79
N ALA A 276 -3.01 -13.64 -27.70
CA ALA A 276 -2.09 -14.71 -28.08
C ALA A 276 -1.64 -14.59 -29.54
#